data_19d4084ee92609da68b0bd2409ac1933
#
_entry.id   19d4084ee92609da68b0bd2409ac1933
#
_cell.length_a   1.000
_cell.length_b   1.000
_cell.length_c   1.000
_cell.angle_alpha   90.00
_cell.angle_beta   90.00
_cell.angle_gamma   90.00
#
_symmetry.space_group_name_H-M   'P 1'
#
loop_
_entity.id
_entity.type
_entity.pdbx_description
1 polymer ?
#
loop_
_entity_poly.entity_id
_entity_poly.type
_entity_poly.pdbx_seq_one_letter_code
_entity_poly.pdbx_strand_id
1 'polypeptide(L)'
;MTGLGRVLVFFYCLLALAATGRSVTQILTKFDEAPVAYALSALAAVVYIVATVALVAPARTEAAARRWYRIAFATIAFELVGVLVVGTLSLVDAQLFPHDSVWSVYGYGYVFIPLVLPVLGLWWLRSGGRSRVSAVDERPVRGDR
;
A
#
# COMPACT_ATOMS: atom_id res chain seq x y z
N MET A 1 -3.72 18.34 -1.06
CA MET A 1 -3.53 17.12 -0.24
C MET A 1 -3.13 17.52 1.17
N THR A 2 -3.75 16.93 2.17
CA THR A 2 -3.41 17.16 3.58
C THR A 2 -2.03 16.60 3.93
N GLY A 3 -1.44 17.05 5.05
CA GLY A 3 -0.15 16.54 5.51
C GLY A 3 -0.12 15.01 5.68
N LEU A 4 -1.18 14.43 6.27
CA LEU A 4 -1.29 12.99 6.44
C LEU A 4 -1.36 12.25 5.08
N GLY A 5 -2.11 12.78 4.12
CA GLY A 5 -2.18 12.20 2.78
C GLY A 5 -0.82 12.14 2.09
N ARG A 6 -0.02 13.19 2.21
CA ARG A 6 1.36 13.21 1.67
C ARG A 6 2.25 12.18 2.36
N VAL A 7 2.14 12.04 3.67
CA VAL A 7 2.91 11.05 4.44
C VAL A 7 2.54 9.64 4.00
N LEU A 8 1.25 9.33 3.85
CA LEU A 8 0.77 8.04 3.36
C LEU A 8 1.34 7.72 1.96
N VAL A 9 1.22 8.65 1.03
CA VAL A 9 1.74 8.47 -0.33
C VAL A 9 3.26 8.26 -0.32
N PHE A 10 3.98 9.02 0.47
CA PHE A 10 5.43 8.86 0.62
C PHE A 10 5.80 7.44 1.07
N PHE A 11 5.17 6.93 2.12
CA PHE A 11 5.46 5.59 2.64
C PHE A 11 5.00 4.48 1.68
N TYR A 12 3.85 4.61 1.03
CA TYR A 12 3.43 3.66 0.01
C TYR A 12 4.40 3.62 -1.18
N CYS A 13 4.87 4.77 -1.64
CA CYS A 13 5.87 4.86 -2.69
C CYS A 13 7.19 4.22 -2.25
N LEU A 14 7.64 4.49 -1.04
CA LEU A 14 8.85 3.91 -0.47
C LEU A 14 8.75 2.38 -0.37
N LEU A 15 7.64 1.85 0.14
CA LEU A 15 7.40 0.41 0.21
C LEU A 15 7.29 -0.22 -1.18
N ALA A 16 6.67 0.47 -2.14
CA ALA A 16 6.59 0.00 -3.53
C ALA A 16 7.99 -0.18 -4.14
N LEU A 17 8.85 0.80 -3.96
CA LEU A 17 10.24 0.75 -4.45
C LEU A 17 11.04 -0.35 -3.73
N ALA A 18 10.97 -0.40 -2.41
CA ALA A 18 11.70 -1.37 -1.61
C ALA A 18 11.25 -2.81 -1.90
N ALA A 19 9.94 -3.07 -1.93
CA ALA A 19 9.38 -4.39 -2.22
C ALA A 19 9.66 -4.82 -3.67
N THR A 20 9.59 -3.91 -4.63
CA THR A 20 9.92 -4.21 -6.04
C THR A 20 11.39 -4.57 -6.19
N GLY A 21 12.29 -3.77 -5.66
CA GLY A 21 13.73 -4.04 -5.73
C GLY A 21 14.11 -5.38 -5.08
N ARG A 22 13.58 -5.62 -3.89
CA ARG A 22 13.78 -6.89 -3.17
C ARG A 22 13.23 -8.08 -3.95
N SER A 23 12.00 -7.98 -4.45
CA SER A 23 11.33 -9.07 -5.18
C SER A 23 12.04 -9.42 -6.47
N VAL A 24 12.42 -8.43 -7.26
CA VAL A 24 13.17 -8.64 -8.52
C VAL A 24 14.47 -9.36 -8.23
N THR A 25 15.26 -8.89 -7.28
CA THR A 25 16.54 -9.50 -6.92
C THR A 25 16.36 -10.94 -6.43
N GLN A 26 15.42 -11.17 -5.52
CA GLN A 26 15.20 -12.50 -4.92
C GLN A 26 14.65 -13.51 -5.93
N ILE A 27 13.70 -13.10 -6.78
CA ILE A 27 13.11 -13.99 -7.78
C ILE A 27 14.13 -14.37 -8.85
N LEU A 28 14.95 -13.43 -9.30
CA LEU A 28 15.96 -13.69 -10.33
C LEU A 28 17.16 -14.51 -9.84
N THR A 29 17.49 -14.42 -8.57
CA THR A 29 18.74 -15.01 -8.03
C THR A 29 18.53 -16.18 -7.07
N LYS A 30 17.41 -16.22 -6.32
CA LYS A 30 17.23 -17.09 -5.17
C LYS A 30 15.84 -17.70 -5.06
N PHE A 31 15.03 -17.68 -6.11
CA PHE A 31 13.60 -18.07 -6.04
C PHE A 31 13.40 -19.44 -5.37
N ASP A 32 14.26 -20.42 -5.66
CA ASP A 32 14.14 -21.78 -5.13
C ASP A 32 14.39 -21.87 -3.60
N GLU A 33 15.01 -20.87 -3.00
CA GLU A 33 15.30 -20.87 -1.55
C GLU A 33 14.04 -20.62 -0.71
N ALA A 34 13.13 -19.75 -1.16
CA ALA A 34 11.89 -19.44 -0.44
C ALA A 34 10.80 -18.94 -1.41
N PRO A 35 10.27 -19.82 -2.27
CA PRO A 35 9.36 -19.41 -3.35
C PRO A 35 8.08 -18.73 -2.83
N VAL A 36 7.50 -19.20 -1.74
CA VAL A 36 6.30 -18.62 -1.15
C VAL A 36 6.57 -17.20 -0.63
N ALA A 37 7.65 -17.02 0.14
CA ALA A 37 8.01 -15.73 0.70
C ALA A 37 8.32 -14.70 -0.40
N TYR A 38 9.03 -15.11 -1.44
CA TYR A 38 9.39 -14.22 -2.53
C TYR A 38 8.22 -13.88 -3.44
N ALA A 39 7.32 -14.84 -3.69
CA ALA A 39 6.06 -14.59 -4.39
C ALA A 39 5.16 -13.63 -3.62
N LEU A 40 5.06 -13.77 -2.29
CA LEU A 40 4.30 -12.84 -1.44
C LEU A 40 4.91 -11.43 -1.43
N SER A 41 6.23 -11.33 -1.46
CA SER A 41 6.90 -10.02 -1.58
C SER A 41 6.62 -9.34 -2.93
N ALA A 42 6.56 -10.13 -4.02
CA ALA A 42 6.16 -9.62 -5.33
C ALA A 42 4.69 -9.16 -5.34
N LEU A 43 3.80 -9.92 -4.71
CA LEU A 43 2.41 -9.51 -4.53
C LEU A 43 2.31 -8.22 -3.71
N ALA A 44 3.07 -8.10 -2.63
CA ALA A 44 3.14 -6.88 -1.84
C ALA A 44 3.61 -5.68 -2.68
N ALA A 45 4.61 -5.86 -3.52
CA ALA A 45 5.08 -4.81 -4.43
C ALA A 45 3.95 -4.32 -5.35
N VAL A 46 3.19 -5.22 -5.96
CA VAL A 46 2.03 -4.88 -6.80
C VAL A 46 0.97 -4.12 -5.99
N VAL A 47 0.65 -4.60 -4.80
CA VAL A 47 -0.31 -3.95 -3.89
C VAL A 47 0.13 -2.52 -3.56
N TYR A 48 1.38 -2.31 -3.21
CA TYR A 48 1.92 -0.98 -2.89
C TYR A 48 1.91 -0.05 -4.10
N ILE A 49 2.22 -0.55 -5.29
CA ILE A 49 2.15 0.23 -6.53
C ILE A 49 0.71 0.66 -6.81
N VAL A 50 -0.24 -0.28 -6.76
CA VAL A 50 -1.66 0.01 -6.98
C VAL A 50 -2.20 0.99 -5.95
N ALA A 51 -1.87 0.82 -4.67
CA ALA A 51 -2.26 1.74 -3.61
C ALA A 51 -1.71 3.15 -3.86
N THR A 52 -0.44 3.26 -4.22
CA THR A 52 0.20 4.56 -4.53
C THR A 52 -0.52 5.25 -5.69
N VAL A 53 -0.73 4.54 -6.79
CA VAL A 53 -1.44 5.07 -7.96
C VAL A 53 -2.86 5.50 -7.60
N ALA A 54 -3.59 4.66 -6.86
CA ALA A 54 -4.97 4.95 -6.47
C ALA A 54 -5.09 6.18 -5.55
N LEU A 55 -4.08 6.43 -4.73
CA LEU A 55 -4.05 7.60 -3.83
C LEU A 55 -3.74 8.91 -4.57
N VAL A 56 -2.95 8.87 -5.64
CA VAL A 56 -2.50 10.07 -6.36
C VAL A 56 -3.20 10.30 -7.70
N ALA A 57 -3.94 9.31 -8.19
CA ALA A 57 -4.58 9.38 -9.50
C ALA A 57 -5.53 10.59 -9.61
N PRO A 58 -5.45 11.36 -10.68
CA PRO A 58 -6.34 12.51 -10.88
C PRO A 58 -7.79 12.03 -11.05
N ALA A 59 -8.72 12.73 -10.41
CA ALA A 59 -10.15 12.45 -10.48
C ALA A 59 -10.89 13.71 -10.88
N ARG A 60 -11.12 13.88 -12.18
CA ARG A 60 -11.79 15.05 -12.74
C ARG A 60 -13.32 14.93 -12.73
N THR A 61 -13.85 13.73 -12.50
CA THR A 61 -15.28 13.45 -12.43
C THR A 61 -15.61 12.73 -11.13
N GLU A 62 -16.86 12.83 -10.67
CA GLU A 62 -17.30 12.09 -9.49
C GLU A 62 -17.20 10.57 -9.69
N ALA A 63 -17.48 10.10 -10.92
CA ALA A 63 -17.35 8.67 -11.24
C ALA A 63 -15.88 8.21 -11.12
N ALA A 64 -14.92 8.98 -11.60
CA ALA A 64 -13.49 8.71 -11.45
C ALA A 64 -13.07 8.76 -9.98
N ALA A 65 -13.54 9.75 -9.21
CA ALA A 65 -13.24 9.88 -7.78
C ALA A 65 -13.74 8.66 -7.00
N ARG A 66 -14.98 8.21 -7.24
CA ARG A 66 -15.53 7.00 -6.62
C ARG A 66 -14.76 5.74 -7.01
N ARG A 67 -14.36 5.63 -8.28
CA ARG A 67 -13.58 4.49 -8.76
C ARG A 67 -12.22 4.40 -8.05
N TRP A 68 -11.48 5.48 -8.03
CA TRP A 68 -10.17 5.51 -7.37
C TRP A 68 -10.27 5.33 -5.86
N TYR A 69 -11.30 5.86 -5.23
CA TYR A 69 -11.57 5.61 -3.82
C TYR A 69 -11.78 4.11 -3.55
N ARG A 70 -12.61 3.44 -4.37
CA ARG A 70 -12.87 2.00 -4.21
C ARG A 70 -11.60 1.16 -4.44
N ILE A 71 -10.80 1.52 -5.44
CA ILE A 71 -9.53 0.83 -5.71
C ILE A 71 -8.57 1.03 -4.54
N ALA A 72 -8.40 2.25 -4.05
CA ALA A 72 -7.55 2.53 -2.90
C ALA A 72 -8.03 1.78 -1.66
N PHE A 73 -9.32 1.85 -1.34
CA PHE A 73 -9.90 1.18 -0.19
C PHE A 73 -9.73 -0.35 -0.27
N ALA A 74 -10.09 -0.95 -1.39
CA ALA A 74 -9.99 -2.40 -1.59
C ALA A 74 -8.52 -2.87 -1.52
N THR A 75 -7.61 -2.14 -2.14
CA THR A 75 -6.18 -2.49 -2.16
C THR A 75 -5.56 -2.38 -0.76
N ILE A 76 -5.86 -1.31 -0.04
CA ILE A 76 -5.34 -1.10 1.33
C ILE A 76 -5.97 -2.08 2.32
N ALA A 77 -7.26 -2.40 2.18
CA ALA A 77 -7.91 -3.44 2.96
C ALA A 77 -7.31 -4.82 2.68
N PHE A 78 -7.02 -5.14 1.43
CA PHE A 78 -6.34 -6.36 1.03
C PHE A 78 -4.94 -6.44 1.65
N GLU A 79 -4.18 -5.34 1.63
CA GLU A 79 -2.88 -5.24 2.29
C GLU A 79 -2.99 -5.57 3.78
N LEU A 80 -3.93 -4.94 4.48
CA LEU A 80 -4.11 -5.19 5.92
C LEU A 80 -4.39 -6.66 6.21
N VAL A 81 -5.31 -7.28 5.47
CA VAL A 81 -5.59 -8.71 5.58
C VAL A 81 -4.34 -9.54 5.27
N GLY A 82 -3.62 -9.20 4.21
CA GLY A 82 -2.38 -9.86 3.82
C GLY A 82 -1.31 -9.81 4.91
N VAL A 83 -1.09 -8.65 5.49
CA VAL A 83 -0.12 -8.49 6.59
C VAL A 83 -0.52 -9.30 7.81
N LEU A 84 -1.79 -9.31 8.18
CA LEU A 84 -2.28 -10.09 9.32
C LEU A 84 -2.16 -11.59 9.07
N VAL A 85 -2.57 -12.07 7.91
CA VAL A 85 -2.52 -13.49 7.55
C VAL A 85 -1.08 -13.96 7.41
N VAL A 86 -0.26 -13.29 6.62
CA VAL A 86 1.14 -13.67 6.39
C VAL A 86 1.96 -13.50 7.66
N GLY A 87 1.72 -12.43 8.42
CA GLY A 87 2.38 -12.22 9.71
C GLY A 87 2.12 -13.36 10.67
N THR A 88 0.87 -13.79 10.79
CA THR A 88 0.49 -14.93 11.66
C THR A 88 1.06 -16.24 11.14
N LEU A 89 0.95 -16.53 9.84
CA LEU A 89 1.49 -17.75 9.24
C LEU A 89 3.01 -17.85 9.41
N SER A 90 3.73 -16.75 9.30
CA SER A 90 5.20 -16.76 9.48
C SER A 90 5.62 -17.07 10.90
N LEU A 91 4.76 -16.85 11.89
CA LEU A 91 4.99 -17.22 13.29
C LEU A 91 4.58 -18.65 13.60
N VAL A 92 3.48 -19.13 12.99
CA VAL A 92 2.90 -20.46 13.28
C VAL A 92 3.59 -21.55 12.45
N ASP A 93 3.92 -21.26 11.19
CA ASP A 93 4.57 -22.20 10.26
C ASP A 93 5.84 -21.56 9.67
N ALA A 94 6.90 -21.57 10.44
CA ALA A 94 8.20 -21.03 10.05
C ALA A 94 8.83 -21.80 8.86
N GLN A 95 8.45 -23.07 8.64
CA GLN A 95 8.97 -23.87 7.52
C GLN A 95 8.51 -23.34 6.15
N LEU A 96 7.33 -22.73 6.11
CA LEU A 96 6.78 -22.11 4.90
C LEU A 96 7.58 -20.85 4.51
N PHE A 97 8.25 -20.24 5.47
CA PHE A 97 9.03 -19.02 5.31
C PHE A 97 10.49 -19.20 5.73
N PRO A 98 11.32 -19.98 4.97
CA PRO A 98 12.75 -20.12 5.25
C PRO A 98 13.49 -18.77 5.22
N HIS A 99 12.99 -17.83 4.42
CA HIS A 99 13.37 -16.42 4.41
C HIS A 99 12.12 -15.55 4.53
N ASP A 100 12.27 -14.36 5.09
CA ASP A 100 11.15 -13.48 5.32
C ASP A 100 10.60 -12.85 4.03
N SER A 101 9.28 -12.71 3.95
CA SER A 101 8.59 -11.83 3.00
C SER A 101 8.46 -10.41 3.59
N VAL A 102 7.97 -9.47 2.78
CA VAL A 102 7.71 -8.08 3.24
C VAL A 102 6.70 -8.07 4.40
N TRP A 103 5.76 -9.01 4.42
CA TRP A 103 4.68 -9.08 5.42
C TRP A 103 4.96 -10.06 6.57
N SER A 104 6.08 -10.78 6.52
CA SER A 104 6.45 -11.73 7.59
C SER A 104 6.57 -11.00 8.92
N VAL A 105 6.08 -11.62 9.98
CA VAL A 105 6.05 -11.05 11.33
C VAL A 105 5.46 -9.63 11.32
N TYR A 106 4.32 -9.45 10.60
CA TYR A 106 3.60 -8.18 10.48
C TYR A 106 4.43 -7.02 9.91
N GLY A 107 5.41 -7.34 9.08
CA GLY A 107 6.29 -6.35 8.49
C GLY A 107 7.45 -5.91 9.39
N TYR A 108 7.88 -6.76 10.31
CA TYR A 108 8.99 -6.48 11.24
C TYR A 108 10.25 -5.97 10.53
N GLY A 109 10.61 -6.57 9.39
CA GLY A 109 11.78 -6.15 8.59
C GLY A 109 11.68 -4.72 8.04
N TYR A 110 10.51 -4.11 8.07
CA TYR A 110 10.23 -2.73 7.66
C TYR A 110 9.65 -1.90 8.81
N VAL A 111 10.09 -2.19 10.04
CA VAL A 111 9.72 -1.45 11.27
C VAL A 111 8.19 -1.41 11.49
N PHE A 112 7.49 -2.50 11.15
CA PHE A 112 6.02 -2.62 11.22
C PHE A 112 5.25 -1.59 10.38
N ILE A 113 5.89 -0.87 9.47
CA ILE A 113 5.21 0.05 8.57
C ILE A 113 4.10 -0.66 7.76
N PRO A 114 4.31 -1.88 7.21
CA PRO A 114 3.25 -2.61 6.52
C PRO A 114 2.00 -2.92 7.36
N LEU A 115 2.11 -2.95 8.68
CA LEU A 115 0.97 -3.11 9.59
C LEU A 115 0.28 -1.77 9.89
N VAL A 116 1.05 -0.75 10.21
CA VAL A 116 0.53 0.56 10.63
C VAL A 116 -0.05 1.35 9.45
N LEU A 117 0.61 1.28 8.30
CA LEU A 117 0.26 2.09 7.13
C LEU A 117 -1.16 1.82 6.60
N PRO A 118 -1.61 0.56 6.42
CA PRO A 118 -2.98 0.30 5.95
C PRO A 118 -4.04 0.72 6.97
N VAL A 119 -3.78 0.61 8.26
CA VAL A 119 -4.71 1.08 9.30
C VAL A 119 -4.90 2.60 9.19
N LEU A 120 -3.81 3.35 9.09
CA LEU A 120 -3.87 4.80 8.89
C LEU A 120 -4.49 5.16 7.53
N GLY A 121 -4.17 4.42 6.49
CA GLY A 121 -4.72 4.62 5.15
C GLY A 121 -6.24 4.44 5.10
N LEU A 122 -6.76 3.37 5.66
CA LEU A 122 -8.20 3.12 5.76
C LEU A 122 -8.92 4.17 6.59
N TRP A 123 -8.34 4.55 7.72
CA TRP A 123 -8.88 5.62 8.56
C TRP A 123 -8.95 6.95 7.80
N TRP A 124 -7.86 7.31 7.11
CA TRP A 124 -7.80 8.54 6.32
C TRP A 124 -8.83 8.55 5.18
N LEU A 125 -8.98 7.44 4.46
CA LEU A 125 -9.98 7.31 3.40
C LEU A 125 -11.40 7.44 3.93
N ARG A 126 -11.71 6.80 5.06
CA ARG A 126 -13.03 6.89 5.71
C ARG A 126 -13.34 8.27 6.25
N SER A 127 -12.33 9.00 6.70
CA SER A 127 -12.49 10.38 7.18
C SER A 127 -12.66 11.41 6.05
N GLY A 128 -12.75 10.98 4.80
CA GLY A 128 -12.95 11.82 3.63
C GLY A 128 -11.68 12.50 3.12
N GLY A 129 -10.49 11.99 3.47
CA GLY A 129 -9.22 12.59 3.09
C GLY A 129 -9.05 12.76 1.58
N ARG A 130 -9.36 11.72 0.80
CA ARG A 130 -9.29 11.78 -0.67
C ARG A 130 -10.37 12.68 -1.28
N SER A 131 -11.59 12.64 -0.75
CA SER A 131 -12.70 13.48 -1.23
C SER A 131 -12.45 14.96 -1.00
N ARG A 132 -11.80 15.33 0.11
CA ARG A 132 -11.41 16.71 0.41
C ARG A 132 -10.39 17.26 -0.58
N VAL A 133 -9.49 16.41 -1.05
CA VAL A 133 -8.49 16.78 -2.07
C VAL A 133 -9.17 17.14 -3.38
N SER A 134 -10.14 16.34 -3.84
CA SER A 134 -10.91 16.61 -5.05
C SER A 134 -11.70 17.92 -4.94
N ALA A 135 -12.31 18.19 -3.79
CA ALA A 135 -13.10 19.42 -3.56
C ALA A 135 -12.24 20.69 -3.53
N VAL A 136 -10.98 20.61 -3.14
CA VAL A 136 -10.04 21.74 -3.14
C VAL A 136 -9.61 22.08 -4.56
N ASP A 137 -9.42 21.06 -5.41
CA ASP A 137 -9.00 21.25 -6.80
C ASP A 137 -10.13 21.81 -7.70
N GLU A 138 -11.39 21.62 -7.29
CA GLU A 138 -12.58 22.12 -8.01
C GLU A 138 -13.00 23.56 -7.63
N ARG A 139 -12.34 24.21 -6.68
CA ARG A 139 -12.66 25.60 -6.36
C ARG A 139 -12.21 26.51 -7.51
N PRO A 140 -13.14 27.16 -8.22
CA PRO A 140 -12.75 28.14 -9.21
C PRO A 140 -11.94 29.25 -8.51
N VAL A 141 -10.82 29.60 -9.08
CA VAL A 141 -10.08 30.80 -8.70
C VAL A 141 -11.06 31.96 -8.84
N ARG A 142 -11.61 32.40 -7.72
CA ARG A 142 -12.46 33.60 -7.69
C ARG A 142 -11.56 34.77 -8.04
N GLY A 143 -11.60 35.15 -9.31
CA GLY A 143 -10.89 36.34 -9.73
C GLY A 143 -11.42 37.53 -8.95
N ASP A 144 -10.60 38.13 -8.14
CA ASP A 144 -10.83 39.43 -7.56
C ASP A 144 -10.93 40.42 -8.72
N ARG A 145 -12.12 40.95 -8.86
CA ARG A 145 -12.33 42.19 -9.65
C ARG A 145 -12.32 43.38 -8.72
#